data_a8c774c886ff20bc5c9e41aa6cff8166
#
_entry.id   a8c774c886ff20bc5c9e41aa6cff8166
#
_cell.length_a   1.000
_cell.length_b   1.000
_cell.length_c   1.000
_cell.angle_alpha   90.00
_cell.angle_beta   90.00
_cell.angle_gamma   90.00
#
_symmetry.space_group_name_H-M   'P 1'
#
loop_
_entity.id
_entity.type
_entity.pdbx_description
1 polymer ?
#
loop_
_entity_poly.entity_id
_entity_poly.type
_entity_poly.pdbx_seq_one_letter_code
_entity_poly.pdbx_strand_id
1 'polypeptide(L)'
;GNSNINTATLAAGRSYADAVVYNATAFNTSNSVTVNATPNGIEAGDEIILYCAKGYSGSDTTNIGNYEFLTVQSVDAGSYTITFTTNKKKSYGNGAGVDSNVGTGGSDMRVMVQRVPNYDNLTVNSSVNLYPSEWDGNKGGLMAFRVKTLFTLNGTVHAEGKGYRGGLSGWGGGYNNPGESVRRGQFSAQFGTGSNDAGGRAQNGGGSHITLGGSGTGGASNTYISMGLISDAEDDSKIFFGSGGGSEGDNASAHGGDGGGIIIVYAKAAAASGSWSVAGLRCPNNTNAAGGAGAGGTAIIRVETFNSIGGSSTFTTSGGAFWSKSDGSGQAGGEGRAFINYVTLSSGSMYSATYQYVTQDSGAYGSSAIIQSTNILSSAGQVDSINTLLTTITSLPGGTQALIQFATGTGAGFYWQDATGGSGLSTALAAGTDTETDLSSLNWSGTNFYYKLTLTGNGAGTPEVDTLKLDYDPDLFIGTEQTWTSQALGDGTKRITPTSFAAFWTDDSDNIKPKYQLLGSDTSDFSSINYYPGESNYYQDGGT
;
A
#
# COMPACT_ATOMS: atom_id res chain seq x y z
N GLY A 1 -7.30 16.22 -21.32
CA GLY A 1 -8.17 15.05 -21.54
C GLY A 1 -8.46 14.34 -20.22
N ASN A 2 -9.47 13.52 -20.21
CA ASN A 2 -9.81 12.69 -19.06
C ASN A 2 -8.77 11.57 -18.87
N SER A 3 -8.44 11.22 -17.63
CA SER A 3 -7.43 10.23 -17.30
C SER A 3 -7.95 9.19 -16.33
N ASN A 4 -7.95 7.94 -16.78
CA ASN A 4 -8.20 6.78 -15.94
C ASN A 4 -6.88 6.31 -15.32
N ILE A 5 -6.72 6.46 -14.01
CA ILE A 5 -5.46 6.18 -13.31
C ILE A 5 -5.02 4.70 -13.39
N ASN A 6 -5.96 3.78 -13.60
CA ASN A 6 -5.65 2.34 -13.74
C ASN A 6 -5.18 1.94 -15.14
N THR A 7 -5.34 2.83 -16.14
CA THR A 7 -4.94 2.57 -17.54
C THR A 7 -4.00 3.62 -18.11
N ALA A 8 -3.92 4.81 -17.49
CA ALA A 8 -3.05 5.90 -17.93
C ALA A 8 -1.69 5.86 -17.23
N THR A 9 -0.67 6.23 -17.97
CA THR A 9 0.69 6.47 -17.50
C THR A 9 0.87 7.98 -17.37
N LEU A 10 0.63 8.54 -16.17
CA LEU A 10 0.70 9.98 -15.89
C LEU A 10 2.09 10.38 -15.40
N ALA A 11 2.74 9.50 -14.63
CA ALA A 11 4.09 9.73 -14.12
C ALA A 11 5.13 9.55 -15.23
N ALA A 12 6.08 10.47 -15.31
CA ALA A 12 7.18 10.38 -16.28
C ALA A 12 8.03 9.13 -16.05
N GLY A 13 8.49 8.52 -17.13
CA GLY A 13 9.39 7.36 -17.09
C GLY A 13 8.73 6.01 -16.83
N ARG A 14 7.43 5.93 -16.62
CA ARG A 14 6.72 4.66 -16.48
C ARG A 14 6.31 4.08 -17.84
N SER A 15 6.36 2.75 -17.94
CA SER A 15 5.84 2.00 -19.11
C SER A 15 4.45 1.41 -18.86
N TYR A 16 3.98 1.40 -17.62
CA TYR A 16 2.69 0.85 -17.20
C TYR A 16 1.83 1.94 -16.57
N ALA A 17 0.53 1.70 -16.48
CA ALA A 17 -0.39 2.60 -15.80
C ALA A 17 0.05 2.89 -14.36
N ASP A 18 -0.24 4.07 -13.86
CA ASP A 18 0.22 4.52 -12.55
C ASP A 18 -0.35 3.67 -11.41
N ALA A 19 -1.62 3.31 -11.49
CA ALA A 19 -2.31 2.50 -10.49
C ALA A 19 -2.77 1.15 -11.07
N VAL A 20 -1.81 0.34 -11.56
CA VAL A 20 -2.11 -1.02 -12.02
C VAL A 20 -2.77 -1.83 -10.90
N VAL A 21 -3.74 -2.68 -11.27
CA VAL A 21 -4.54 -3.44 -10.31
C VAL A 21 -4.64 -4.92 -10.70
N TYR A 22 -4.47 -5.79 -9.72
CA TYR A 22 -4.55 -7.24 -9.84
C TYR A 22 -5.51 -7.81 -8.80
N ASN A 23 -5.99 -9.04 -9.04
CA ASN A 23 -6.73 -9.80 -8.03
C ASN A 23 -5.75 -10.69 -7.26
N ALA A 24 -5.81 -10.67 -5.94
CA ALA A 24 -5.15 -11.67 -5.13
C ALA A 24 -5.80 -13.05 -5.38
N THR A 25 -4.98 -14.09 -5.43
CA THR A 25 -5.42 -15.49 -5.57
C THR A 25 -5.03 -16.34 -4.37
N ALA A 26 -4.00 -15.92 -3.63
CA ALA A 26 -3.58 -16.56 -2.39
C ALA A 26 -2.73 -15.62 -1.53
N PHE A 27 -2.76 -15.83 -0.23
CA PHE A 27 -1.78 -15.33 0.72
C PHE A 27 -0.94 -16.51 1.21
N ASN A 28 0.29 -16.63 0.74
CA ASN A 28 1.16 -17.75 1.06
C ASN A 28 1.80 -17.61 2.44
N THR A 29 2.06 -16.36 2.83
CA THR A 29 2.62 -15.96 4.13
C THR A 29 1.98 -14.66 4.60
N SER A 30 2.31 -14.21 5.81
CA SER A 30 1.84 -12.92 6.33
C SER A 30 2.40 -11.72 5.56
N ASN A 31 3.47 -11.89 4.79
CA ASN A 31 4.12 -10.81 4.03
C ASN A 31 4.15 -11.05 2.53
N SER A 32 3.31 -11.95 1.98
CA SER A 32 3.26 -12.15 0.54
C SER A 32 1.86 -12.43 0.02
N VAL A 33 1.63 -12.04 -1.23
CA VAL A 33 0.38 -12.30 -1.97
C VAL A 33 0.71 -12.79 -3.38
N THR A 34 0.00 -13.82 -3.82
CA THR A 34 0.00 -14.25 -5.22
C THR A 34 -1.18 -13.59 -5.93
N VAL A 35 -0.94 -13.09 -7.13
CA VAL A 35 -1.95 -12.42 -7.96
C VAL A 35 -2.29 -13.23 -9.21
N ASN A 36 -3.36 -12.84 -9.89
CA ASN A 36 -3.95 -13.59 -11.00
C ASN A 36 -3.21 -13.50 -12.35
N ALA A 37 -2.16 -12.69 -12.43
CA ALA A 37 -1.33 -12.52 -13.63
C ALA A 37 0.03 -11.94 -13.25
N THR A 38 0.97 -11.93 -14.21
CA THR A 38 2.28 -11.26 -14.04
C THR A 38 2.07 -9.83 -13.54
N PRO A 39 2.60 -9.46 -12.35
CA PRO A 39 2.34 -8.15 -11.74
C PRO A 39 3.17 -7.02 -12.37
N ASN A 40 3.04 -6.87 -13.69
CA ASN A 40 3.70 -5.82 -14.46
C ASN A 40 3.35 -4.43 -13.93
N GLY A 41 4.35 -3.57 -13.78
CA GLY A 41 4.17 -2.20 -13.29
C GLY A 41 4.10 -2.10 -11.77
N ILE A 42 4.34 -3.19 -11.03
CA ILE A 42 4.64 -3.20 -9.60
C ILE A 42 6.11 -3.63 -9.44
N GLU A 43 6.88 -2.86 -8.68
CA GLU A 43 8.32 -3.05 -8.49
C GLU A 43 8.69 -2.93 -7.01
N ALA A 44 9.90 -3.38 -6.65
CA ALA A 44 10.43 -3.19 -5.30
C ALA A 44 10.48 -1.68 -4.95
N GLY A 45 10.04 -1.33 -3.75
CA GLY A 45 9.91 0.05 -3.29
C GLY A 45 8.55 0.71 -3.61
N ASP A 46 7.75 0.13 -4.48
CA ASP A 46 6.39 0.63 -4.71
C ASP A 46 5.51 0.47 -3.46
N GLU A 47 4.59 1.37 -3.28
CA GLU A 47 3.49 1.21 -2.34
C GLU A 47 2.31 0.55 -3.03
N ILE A 48 1.68 -0.40 -2.35
CA ILE A 48 0.42 -1.00 -2.79
C ILE A 48 -0.67 -0.87 -1.73
N ILE A 49 -1.91 -0.92 -2.16
CA ILE A 49 -3.05 -1.11 -1.28
C ILE A 49 -3.62 -2.52 -1.49
N LEU A 50 -3.79 -3.25 -0.39
CA LEU A 50 -4.64 -4.43 -0.33
C LEU A 50 -6.04 -3.97 0.04
N TYR A 51 -7.06 -4.46 -0.66
CA TYR A 51 -8.45 -4.14 -0.35
C TYR A 51 -9.36 -5.35 -0.57
N CYS A 52 -10.06 -5.79 0.49
CA CYS A 52 -11.09 -6.82 0.41
C CYS A 52 -12.42 -6.17 -0.03
N ALA A 53 -12.65 -6.17 -1.33
CA ALA A 53 -13.77 -5.46 -1.92
C ALA A 53 -15.11 -6.17 -1.70
N LYS A 54 -15.12 -7.53 -1.70
CA LYS A 54 -16.36 -8.28 -1.76
C LYS A 54 -16.19 -9.71 -1.30
N GLY A 55 -17.20 -10.26 -0.64
CA GLY A 55 -17.38 -11.68 -0.40
C GLY A 55 -18.29 -12.34 -1.43
N TYR A 56 -18.80 -13.51 -1.08
CA TYR A 56 -19.78 -14.26 -1.85
C TYR A 56 -21.03 -14.54 -1.02
N SER A 57 -22.09 -15.04 -1.64
CA SER A 57 -23.32 -15.40 -0.91
C SER A 57 -23.04 -16.46 0.15
N GLY A 58 -23.30 -16.15 1.41
CA GLY A 58 -23.00 -17.03 2.55
C GLY A 58 -21.59 -16.86 3.14
N SER A 59 -20.72 -15.99 2.57
CA SER A 59 -19.42 -15.69 3.18
C SER A 59 -19.57 -14.97 4.52
N ASP A 60 -18.56 -15.15 5.36
CA ASP A 60 -18.32 -14.28 6.51
C ASP A 60 -18.05 -12.85 6.03
N THR A 61 -18.55 -11.87 6.74
CA THR A 61 -18.42 -10.45 6.38
C THR A 61 -17.28 -9.74 7.11
N THR A 62 -16.63 -10.42 8.06
CA THR A 62 -15.67 -9.82 8.98
C THR A 62 -14.51 -9.11 8.26
N ASN A 63 -14.02 -9.69 7.16
CA ASN A 63 -12.86 -9.13 6.44
C ASN A 63 -13.25 -8.22 5.26
N ILE A 64 -14.53 -8.17 4.89
CA ILE A 64 -14.98 -7.29 3.81
C ILE A 64 -14.79 -5.82 4.24
N GLY A 65 -14.23 -5.01 3.37
CA GLY A 65 -13.90 -3.62 3.64
C GLY A 65 -12.50 -3.42 4.23
N ASN A 66 -11.82 -4.49 4.68
CA ASN A 66 -10.44 -4.38 5.15
C ASN A 66 -9.55 -3.83 4.06
N TYR A 67 -8.70 -2.88 4.42
CA TYR A 67 -7.67 -2.32 3.55
C TYR A 67 -6.43 -1.99 4.36
N GLU A 68 -5.27 -2.05 3.72
CA GLU A 68 -4.00 -1.58 4.28
C GLU A 68 -3.01 -1.23 3.17
N PHE A 69 -2.08 -0.33 3.49
CA PHE A 69 -1.00 0.06 2.61
C PHE A 69 0.26 -0.70 2.99
N LEU A 70 0.96 -1.25 2.00
CA LEU A 70 2.17 -2.04 2.19
C LEU A 70 3.22 -1.63 1.16
N THR A 71 4.49 -1.69 1.55
CA THR A 71 5.61 -1.46 0.63
C THR A 71 6.08 -2.79 0.05
N VAL A 72 6.30 -2.81 -1.24
CA VAL A 72 6.80 -3.99 -1.97
C VAL A 72 8.28 -4.17 -1.69
N GLN A 73 8.68 -5.33 -1.23
CA GLN A 73 10.06 -5.74 -1.08
C GLN A 73 10.60 -6.33 -2.38
N SER A 74 9.83 -7.21 -3.01
CA SER A 74 10.22 -7.87 -4.25
C SER A 74 9.00 -8.38 -5.01
N VAL A 75 9.19 -8.61 -6.32
CA VAL A 75 8.19 -9.18 -7.23
C VAL A 75 8.79 -10.37 -7.95
N ASP A 76 8.15 -11.52 -7.87
CA ASP A 76 8.46 -12.70 -8.67
C ASP A 76 7.44 -12.84 -9.80
N ALA A 77 7.87 -12.52 -11.02
CA ALA A 77 7.04 -12.60 -12.21
C ALA A 77 6.69 -14.04 -12.61
N GLY A 78 7.51 -15.02 -12.23
CA GLY A 78 7.30 -16.44 -12.56
C GLY A 78 6.21 -17.08 -11.72
N SER A 79 6.16 -16.77 -10.43
CA SER A 79 5.13 -17.26 -9.49
C SER A 79 3.99 -16.25 -9.27
N TYR A 80 4.04 -15.09 -9.92
CA TYR A 80 3.09 -13.97 -9.73
C TYR A 80 2.98 -13.51 -8.28
N THR A 81 4.09 -13.59 -7.54
CA THR A 81 4.12 -13.30 -6.10
C THR A 81 4.72 -11.93 -5.83
N ILE A 82 4.05 -11.16 -4.99
CA ILE A 82 4.50 -9.87 -4.47
C ILE A 82 4.80 -10.07 -2.99
N THR A 83 6.04 -9.79 -2.59
CA THR A 83 6.50 -9.85 -1.18
C THR A 83 6.57 -8.44 -0.62
N PHE A 84 6.13 -8.26 0.62
CA PHE A 84 6.10 -6.98 1.32
C PHE A 84 7.28 -6.85 2.28
N THR A 85 7.70 -5.63 2.55
CA THR A 85 8.75 -5.32 3.54
C THR A 85 8.33 -5.64 4.97
N THR A 86 7.03 -5.65 5.25
CA THR A 86 6.46 -5.95 6.58
C THR A 86 5.29 -6.92 6.45
N ASN A 87 4.97 -7.60 7.55
CA ASN A 87 3.77 -8.42 7.60
C ASN A 87 2.51 -7.56 7.47
N LYS A 88 1.53 -8.03 6.70
CA LYS A 88 0.19 -7.46 6.72
C LYS A 88 -0.42 -7.61 8.12
N LYS A 89 -1.24 -6.64 8.50
CA LYS A 89 -1.88 -6.61 9.83
C LYS A 89 -3.33 -7.09 9.81
N LYS A 90 -3.96 -7.06 8.64
CA LYS A 90 -5.37 -7.46 8.47
C LYS A 90 -5.48 -8.79 7.73
N SER A 91 -6.60 -9.47 7.91
CA SER A 91 -6.93 -10.70 7.19
C SER A 91 -7.92 -10.39 6.07
N TYR A 92 -7.90 -11.20 5.02
CA TYR A 92 -8.61 -10.95 3.77
C TYR A 92 -9.46 -12.12 3.27
N GLY A 93 -9.36 -13.28 3.90
CA GLY A 93 -10.09 -14.49 3.52
C GLY A 93 -11.49 -14.58 4.15
N ASN A 94 -12.13 -15.73 3.98
CA ASN A 94 -13.47 -15.98 4.50
C ASN A 94 -13.44 -16.37 5.98
N GLY A 95 -13.49 -15.40 6.87
CA GLY A 95 -13.53 -15.57 8.32
C GLY A 95 -12.54 -14.67 9.06
N ALA A 96 -12.82 -14.39 10.33
CA ALA A 96 -11.96 -13.61 11.19
C ALA A 96 -10.57 -14.26 11.33
N GLY A 97 -9.51 -13.50 11.09
CA GLY A 97 -8.14 -14.00 11.17
C GLY A 97 -7.71 -14.95 10.05
N VAL A 98 -8.52 -15.13 9.01
CA VAL A 98 -8.31 -16.11 7.94
C VAL A 98 -7.96 -15.42 6.62
N ASP A 99 -7.04 -16.01 5.84
CA ASP A 99 -6.62 -15.56 4.53
C ASP A 99 -6.90 -16.56 3.40
N SER A 100 -7.67 -17.61 3.67
CA SER A 100 -8.09 -18.60 2.68
C SER A 100 -9.33 -18.17 1.90
N ASN A 101 -9.60 -18.86 0.78
CA ASN A 101 -10.72 -18.59 -0.12
C ASN A 101 -10.66 -17.16 -0.71
N VAL A 102 -9.50 -16.78 -1.22
CA VAL A 102 -9.27 -15.53 -1.95
C VAL A 102 -9.06 -15.84 -3.42
N GLY A 103 -9.72 -15.10 -4.29
CA GLY A 103 -9.62 -15.31 -5.73
C GLY A 103 -10.77 -14.69 -6.52
N THR A 104 -11.05 -15.27 -7.69
CA THR A 104 -12.14 -14.85 -8.60
C THR A 104 -13.20 -15.91 -8.82
N GLY A 105 -13.11 -17.05 -8.14
CA GLY A 105 -14.11 -18.13 -8.17
C GLY A 105 -15.41 -17.76 -7.47
N GLY A 106 -16.48 -18.52 -7.69
CA GLY A 106 -17.81 -18.22 -7.15
C GLY A 106 -17.90 -18.18 -5.62
N SER A 107 -16.95 -18.86 -4.94
CA SER A 107 -16.88 -18.95 -3.48
C SER A 107 -15.65 -18.25 -2.90
N ASP A 108 -15.07 -17.29 -3.62
CA ASP A 108 -13.85 -16.59 -3.19
C ASP A 108 -14.15 -15.15 -2.77
N MET A 109 -13.37 -14.67 -1.81
CA MET A 109 -13.30 -13.27 -1.43
C MET A 109 -12.56 -12.50 -2.52
N ARG A 110 -13.09 -11.36 -2.93
CA ARG A 110 -12.48 -10.47 -3.93
C ARG A 110 -11.53 -9.52 -3.25
N VAL A 111 -10.24 -9.78 -3.39
CA VAL A 111 -9.20 -8.94 -2.83
C VAL A 111 -8.39 -8.32 -3.96
N MET A 112 -8.31 -7.00 -3.96
CA MET A 112 -7.50 -6.25 -4.92
C MET A 112 -6.12 -5.95 -4.36
N VAL A 113 -5.13 -6.02 -5.25
CA VAL A 113 -3.77 -5.54 -5.05
C VAL A 113 -3.55 -4.42 -6.06
N GLN A 114 -3.50 -3.18 -5.62
CA GLN A 114 -3.37 -2.04 -6.50
C GLN A 114 -2.15 -1.21 -6.12
N ARG A 115 -1.34 -0.83 -7.12
CA ARG A 115 -0.26 0.13 -6.89
C ARG A 115 -0.81 1.49 -6.50
N VAL A 116 -0.17 2.12 -5.51
CA VAL A 116 -0.48 3.47 -5.06
C VAL A 116 0.60 4.40 -5.62
N PRO A 117 0.31 5.20 -6.65
CA PRO A 117 1.28 6.14 -7.17
C PRO A 117 1.60 7.24 -6.15
N ASN A 118 2.89 7.54 -6.05
CA ASN A 118 3.43 8.62 -5.22
C ASN A 118 3.98 9.70 -6.16
N TYR A 119 3.30 10.83 -6.24
CA TYR A 119 3.69 11.96 -7.09
C TYR A 119 4.42 13.02 -6.26
N ASP A 120 5.43 13.66 -6.81
CA ASP A 120 6.00 14.86 -6.19
C ASP A 120 5.00 16.01 -6.24
N ASN A 121 4.43 16.24 -7.40
CA ASN A 121 3.33 17.18 -7.63
C ASN A 121 2.31 16.53 -8.57
N LEU A 122 1.04 16.84 -8.37
CA LEU A 122 -0.03 16.42 -9.26
C LEU A 122 -0.96 17.59 -9.55
N THR A 123 -1.22 17.86 -10.83
CA THR A 123 -2.18 18.88 -11.25
C THR A 123 -3.28 18.24 -12.09
N VAL A 124 -4.51 18.41 -11.65
CA VAL A 124 -5.73 18.12 -12.44
C VAL A 124 -6.26 19.44 -12.97
N ASN A 125 -5.98 19.71 -14.25
CA ASN A 125 -6.37 20.96 -14.90
C ASN A 125 -7.90 21.10 -15.02
N SER A 126 -8.38 22.33 -15.21
CA SER A 126 -9.79 22.59 -15.49
C SER A 126 -10.27 21.77 -16.70
N SER A 127 -11.48 21.26 -16.65
CA SER A 127 -12.08 20.38 -17.67
C SER A 127 -11.39 18.99 -17.81
N VAL A 128 -10.53 18.61 -16.88
CA VAL A 128 -9.94 17.26 -16.80
C VAL A 128 -10.62 16.48 -15.69
N ASN A 129 -10.97 15.25 -15.97
CA ASN A 129 -11.44 14.30 -14.98
C ASN A 129 -10.36 13.25 -14.71
N LEU A 130 -10.02 13.03 -13.44
CA LEU A 130 -9.20 11.94 -12.96
C LEU A 130 -10.10 10.93 -12.25
N TYR A 131 -10.06 9.66 -12.68
CA TYR A 131 -10.98 8.63 -12.19
C TYR A 131 -10.37 7.22 -12.23
N PRO A 132 -10.88 6.25 -11.46
CA PRO A 132 -10.50 4.84 -11.56
C PRO A 132 -11.31 4.12 -12.64
N SER A 133 -10.83 2.94 -13.06
CA SER A 133 -11.65 2.01 -13.83
C SER A 133 -12.92 1.64 -13.05
N GLU A 134 -13.97 1.27 -13.74
CA GLU A 134 -15.19 0.75 -13.13
C GLU A 134 -14.91 -0.59 -12.42
N TRP A 135 -15.66 -0.87 -11.38
CA TRP A 135 -15.68 -2.19 -10.76
C TRP A 135 -16.25 -3.22 -11.74
N ASP A 136 -15.45 -4.20 -12.12
CA ASP A 136 -15.82 -5.25 -13.08
C ASP A 136 -16.42 -6.52 -12.43
N GLY A 137 -16.57 -6.51 -11.11
CA GLY A 137 -16.97 -7.67 -10.29
C GLY A 137 -15.81 -8.34 -9.57
N ASN A 138 -14.58 -8.00 -9.93
CA ASN A 138 -13.37 -8.54 -9.34
C ASN A 138 -12.37 -7.46 -8.94
N LYS A 139 -12.21 -6.40 -9.74
CA LYS A 139 -11.27 -5.29 -9.53
C LYS A 139 -11.78 -4.00 -10.15
N GLY A 140 -11.11 -2.89 -9.85
CA GLY A 140 -11.51 -1.54 -10.24
C GLY A 140 -12.28 -0.81 -9.14
N GLY A 141 -12.83 0.35 -9.43
CA GLY A 141 -13.65 1.14 -8.51
C GLY A 141 -12.87 1.92 -7.46
N LEU A 142 -11.58 1.67 -7.30
CA LEU A 142 -10.73 2.29 -6.28
C LEU A 142 -9.68 3.19 -6.93
N MET A 143 -9.55 4.40 -6.43
CA MET A 143 -8.44 5.30 -6.73
C MET A 143 -7.74 5.69 -5.43
N ALA A 144 -6.44 5.38 -5.34
CA ALA A 144 -5.60 5.77 -4.22
C ALA A 144 -4.29 6.35 -4.74
N PHE A 145 -3.86 7.51 -4.22
CA PHE A 145 -2.57 8.12 -4.55
C PHE A 145 -2.07 9.04 -3.44
N ARG A 146 -0.75 9.32 -3.49
CA ARG A 146 -0.09 10.28 -2.61
C ARG A 146 0.52 11.42 -3.40
N VAL A 147 0.62 12.61 -2.78
CA VAL A 147 1.31 13.77 -3.34
C VAL A 147 2.25 14.37 -2.30
N LYS A 148 3.55 14.30 -2.57
CA LYS A 148 4.60 14.68 -1.63
C LYS A 148 4.66 16.19 -1.37
N THR A 149 4.42 17.01 -2.40
CA THR A 149 4.60 18.46 -2.30
C THR A 149 3.29 19.21 -2.46
N LEU A 150 2.71 19.25 -3.67
CA LEU A 150 1.50 20.01 -3.94
C LEU A 150 0.54 19.28 -4.86
N PHE A 151 -0.67 19.11 -4.40
CA PHE A 151 -1.82 18.69 -5.20
C PHE A 151 -2.64 19.90 -5.65
N THR A 152 -2.71 20.15 -6.96
CA THR A 152 -3.52 21.22 -7.54
C THR A 152 -4.73 20.62 -8.24
N LEU A 153 -5.93 20.88 -7.72
CA LEU A 153 -7.17 20.41 -8.29
C LEU A 153 -7.99 21.60 -8.83
N ASN A 154 -7.99 21.75 -10.14
CA ASN A 154 -8.83 22.72 -10.85
C ASN A 154 -9.96 22.03 -11.65
N GLY A 155 -9.83 20.74 -11.91
CA GLY A 155 -10.80 19.90 -12.60
C GLY A 155 -11.62 19.05 -11.64
N THR A 156 -11.79 17.77 -11.96
CA THR A 156 -12.59 16.84 -11.15
C THR A 156 -11.79 15.57 -10.83
N VAL A 157 -11.85 15.16 -9.57
CA VAL A 157 -11.44 13.83 -9.12
C VAL A 157 -12.71 13.08 -8.75
N HIS A 158 -13.01 11.98 -9.45
CA HIS A 158 -14.25 11.28 -9.18
C HIS A 158 -14.13 9.76 -9.31
N ALA A 159 -14.95 9.07 -8.52
CA ALA A 159 -15.25 7.66 -8.64
C ALA A 159 -16.79 7.45 -8.73
N GLU A 160 -17.47 8.43 -9.34
CA GLU A 160 -18.90 8.40 -9.54
C GLU A 160 -19.31 7.21 -10.40
N GLY A 161 -20.24 6.37 -9.89
CA GLY A 161 -20.67 5.16 -10.57
C GLY A 161 -19.58 4.11 -10.80
N LYS A 162 -18.50 4.15 -10.03
CA LYS A 162 -17.38 3.20 -10.20
C LYS A 162 -17.40 2.06 -9.17
N GLY A 163 -18.39 2.03 -8.28
CA GLY A 163 -18.58 1.00 -7.28
C GLY A 163 -19.36 -0.21 -7.75
N TYR A 164 -20.15 -0.82 -6.86
CA TYR A 164 -20.94 -1.99 -7.19
C TYR A 164 -21.97 -1.71 -8.26
N ARG A 165 -22.13 -2.65 -9.18
CA ARG A 165 -22.95 -2.52 -10.40
C ARG A 165 -24.45 -2.59 -10.09
N GLY A 166 -25.22 -1.82 -10.81
CA GLY A 166 -26.68 -1.90 -10.80
C GLY A 166 -27.20 -3.26 -11.29
N GLY A 167 -28.39 -3.63 -10.86
CA GLY A 167 -29.06 -4.83 -11.31
C GLY A 167 -29.38 -4.72 -12.81
N LEU A 168 -29.14 -5.79 -13.57
CA LEU A 168 -29.50 -5.87 -14.98
C LEU A 168 -30.93 -6.31 -15.14
N SER A 169 -31.68 -5.63 -15.97
CA SER A 169 -33.01 -6.08 -16.39
C SER A 169 -32.88 -7.25 -17.36
N GLY A 170 -33.72 -8.27 -17.20
CA GLY A 170 -33.80 -9.40 -18.14
C GLY A 170 -34.99 -9.32 -19.05
N TRP A 171 -34.82 -9.70 -20.32
CA TRP A 171 -35.93 -9.82 -21.28
C TRP A 171 -36.71 -11.11 -21.02
N GLY A 172 -38.03 -11.02 -20.92
CA GLY A 172 -38.93 -12.16 -21.06
C GLY A 172 -39.45 -12.80 -19.78
N GLY A 173 -39.92 -12.04 -18.82
CA GLY A 173 -40.79 -12.59 -17.79
C GLY A 173 -40.44 -12.29 -16.35
N GLY A 174 -40.42 -11.03 -15.96
CA GLY A 174 -40.52 -10.69 -14.55
C GLY A 174 -39.24 -10.87 -13.70
N TYR A 175 -38.06 -10.91 -14.29
CA TYR A 175 -36.80 -11.01 -13.51
C TYR A 175 -36.33 -9.64 -13.07
N ASN A 176 -36.60 -9.35 -11.84
CA ASN A 176 -36.09 -8.19 -11.13
C ASN A 176 -34.75 -8.56 -10.50
N ASN A 177 -33.63 -8.08 -11.02
CA ASN A 177 -32.32 -8.35 -10.44
C ASN A 177 -31.93 -7.29 -9.42
N PRO A 178 -31.49 -7.71 -8.23
CA PRO A 178 -30.96 -6.77 -7.26
C PRO A 178 -29.66 -6.17 -7.74
N GLY A 179 -29.32 -4.99 -7.23
CA GLY A 179 -28.00 -4.40 -7.38
C GLY A 179 -26.92 -5.21 -6.68
N GLU A 180 -25.71 -5.13 -7.18
CA GLU A 180 -24.54 -5.74 -6.59
C GLU A 180 -24.21 -5.08 -5.24
N SER A 181 -23.63 -5.86 -4.32
CA SER A 181 -23.21 -5.41 -3.00
C SER A 181 -22.05 -6.25 -2.47
N VAL A 182 -21.72 -6.07 -1.20
CA VAL A 182 -20.61 -6.74 -0.51
C VAL A 182 -20.62 -8.27 -0.60
N ARG A 183 -21.77 -8.91 -0.78
CA ARG A 183 -21.90 -10.40 -0.90
C ARG A 183 -22.67 -10.85 -2.11
N ARG A 184 -23.33 -9.95 -2.82
CA ARG A 184 -24.24 -10.29 -3.90
C ARG A 184 -23.70 -9.85 -5.25
N GLY A 185 -23.77 -10.73 -6.25
CA GLY A 185 -23.43 -10.42 -7.64
C GLY A 185 -24.62 -9.77 -8.36
N GLN A 186 -24.33 -9.12 -9.48
CA GLN A 186 -25.28 -8.44 -10.36
C GLN A 186 -26.40 -9.35 -10.91
N PHE A 187 -26.11 -10.66 -11.00
CA PHE A 187 -27.01 -11.66 -11.57
C PHE A 187 -27.52 -12.68 -10.54
N SER A 188 -27.38 -12.43 -9.24
CA SER A 188 -27.88 -13.41 -8.29
C SER A 188 -29.40 -13.49 -8.39
N ALA A 189 -29.86 -14.59 -8.98
CA ALA A 189 -31.26 -14.86 -9.17
C ALA A 189 -32.03 -14.71 -7.86
N GLN A 190 -33.17 -14.04 -7.99
CA GLN A 190 -34.32 -14.10 -7.12
C GLN A 190 -34.12 -14.20 -5.60
N PHE A 191 -34.41 -13.12 -4.94
CA PHE A 191 -35.38 -12.88 -3.96
C PHE A 191 -35.61 -13.59 -2.79
N GLY A 192 -35.39 -13.35 -1.76
CA GLY A 192 -36.21 -13.55 -0.59
C GLY A 192 -36.49 -12.16 0.03
N THR A 193 -37.66 -11.93 0.49
CA THR A 193 -38.06 -10.85 1.37
C THR A 193 -37.27 -10.87 2.69
N GLY A 194 -36.01 -11.26 2.69
CA GLY A 194 -35.19 -11.48 3.89
C GLY A 194 -33.69 -11.42 3.70
N SER A 195 -33.17 -11.00 2.54
CA SER A 195 -31.72 -10.91 2.37
C SER A 195 -31.16 -9.67 3.07
N ASN A 196 -30.33 -9.90 4.08
CA ASN A 196 -29.59 -8.87 4.82
C ASN A 196 -28.42 -8.31 4.00
N ASP A 197 -28.70 -7.73 2.83
CA ASP A 197 -27.68 -7.21 1.91
C ASP A 197 -27.96 -5.75 1.54
N ALA A 198 -26.91 -4.96 1.27
CA ALA A 198 -27.02 -3.53 1.02
C ALA A 198 -27.38 -3.17 -0.41
N GLY A 199 -27.38 -4.13 -1.37
CA GLY A 199 -27.80 -3.90 -2.76
C GLY A 199 -29.26 -3.50 -2.86
N GLY A 200 -29.59 -2.62 -3.80
CA GLY A 200 -30.96 -2.27 -4.11
C GLY A 200 -31.76 -3.53 -4.41
N ARG A 201 -32.92 -3.68 -3.75
CA ARG A 201 -33.76 -4.84 -3.99
C ARG A 201 -34.36 -4.78 -5.38
N ALA A 202 -34.67 -5.95 -5.90
CA ALA A 202 -35.47 -6.09 -7.09
C ALA A 202 -36.74 -5.20 -7.02
N GLN A 203 -37.26 -4.79 -8.16
CA GLN A 203 -38.38 -3.84 -8.25
C GLN A 203 -38.02 -2.43 -7.73
N ASN A 204 -36.97 -1.83 -8.32
CA ASN A 204 -36.64 -0.41 -8.23
C ASN A 204 -36.04 0.07 -6.91
N GLY A 205 -35.63 -0.83 -6.00
CA GLY A 205 -34.99 -0.42 -4.75
C GLY A 205 -33.65 0.28 -5.00
N GLY A 206 -33.42 1.41 -4.33
CA GLY A 206 -32.11 2.09 -4.35
C GLY A 206 -31.03 1.28 -3.60
N GLY A 207 -29.79 1.34 -4.06
CA GLY A 207 -28.64 0.81 -3.32
C GLY A 207 -28.41 1.56 -2.01
N SER A 208 -27.86 0.90 -1.00
CA SER A 208 -27.56 1.50 0.30
C SER A 208 -26.07 1.57 0.57
N HIS A 209 -25.67 2.45 1.47
CA HIS A 209 -24.32 2.53 2.02
C HIS A 209 -24.41 2.94 3.51
N ILE A 210 -24.21 4.20 3.85
CA ILE A 210 -24.40 4.69 5.22
C ILE A 210 -25.88 4.92 5.51
N THR A 211 -26.64 5.38 4.50
CA THR A 211 -28.09 5.44 4.61
C THR A 211 -28.75 4.41 3.71
N LEU A 212 -29.99 4.11 4.04
CA LEU A 212 -30.85 3.27 3.21
C LEU A 212 -31.12 3.96 1.87
N GLY A 213 -31.05 3.20 0.80
CA GLY A 213 -31.70 3.58 -0.44
C GLY A 213 -33.21 3.50 -0.32
N GLY A 214 -33.91 4.15 -1.23
CA GLY A 214 -35.38 4.12 -1.26
C GLY A 214 -35.93 2.69 -1.42
N SER A 215 -37.05 2.40 -0.79
CA SER A 215 -37.51 1.03 -0.59
C SER A 215 -38.16 0.37 -1.79
N GLY A 216 -38.46 1.03 -2.87
CA GLY A 216 -39.15 0.37 -3.99
C GLY A 216 -40.31 -0.53 -3.57
N THR A 217 -40.90 -1.28 -4.47
CA THR A 217 -41.96 -2.28 -4.15
C THR A 217 -41.39 -3.52 -3.45
N GLY A 218 -40.09 -3.79 -3.55
CA GLY A 218 -39.39 -4.93 -2.91
C GLY A 218 -38.94 -4.72 -1.47
N GLY A 219 -39.20 -3.55 -0.88
CA GLY A 219 -38.76 -3.20 0.48
C GLY A 219 -37.37 -2.56 0.54
N ALA A 220 -36.97 -2.07 1.71
CA ALA A 220 -35.68 -1.41 1.93
C ALA A 220 -34.53 -2.44 1.98
N SER A 221 -33.35 -2.04 1.49
CA SER A 221 -32.10 -2.75 1.70
C SER A 221 -31.46 -2.36 3.05
N ASN A 222 -30.46 -3.12 3.50
CA ASN A 222 -29.72 -2.80 4.74
C ASN A 222 -28.57 -1.83 4.47
N THR A 223 -28.19 -1.06 5.48
CA THR A 223 -26.93 -0.29 5.47
C THR A 223 -25.75 -1.12 5.92
N TYR A 224 -24.52 -0.68 5.67
CA TYR A 224 -23.33 -1.34 6.18
C TYR A 224 -23.25 -1.32 7.72
N ILE A 225 -23.82 -0.29 8.34
CA ILE A 225 -23.97 -0.22 9.80
C ILE A 225 -24.93 -1.29 10.29
N SER A 226 -26.14 -1.38 9.71
CA SER A 226 -27.12 -2.38 10.12
C SER A 226 -26.70 -3.82 9.86
N MET A 227 -25.76 -4.02 8.94
CA MET A 227 -25.12 -5.32 8.69
C MET A 227 -23.97 -5.63 9.64
N GLY A 228 -23.59 -4.71 10.52
CA GLY A 228 -22.46 -4.87 11.44
C GLY A 228 -21.09 -4.89 10.77
N LEU A 229 -20.97 -4.34 9.55
CA LEU A 229 -19.69 -4.26 8.85
C LEU A 229 -18.80 -3.13 9.39
N ILE A 230 -19.40 -2.08 9.90
CA ILE A 230 -18.79 -0.95 10.60
C ILE A 230 -19.64 -0.62 11.82
N SER A 231 -19.05 0.01 12.83
CA SER A 231 -19.72 0.38 14.08
C SER A 231 -20.68 1.55 13.90
N ASP A 232 -20.27 2.54 13.12
CA ASP A 232 -21.02 3.76 12.82
C ASP A 232 -20.54 4.40 11.52
N ALA A 233 -21.11 5.54 11.16
CA ALA A 233 -20.77 6.23 9.93
C ALA A 233 -19.39 6.89 9.96
N GLU A 234 -18.82 7.15 11.14
CA GLU A 234 -17.50 7.75 11.36
C GLU A 234 -16.36 6.71 11.41
N ASP A 235 -16.69 5.41 11.38
CA ASP A 235 -15.71 4.33 11.42
C ASP A 235 -15.02 4.17 10.05
N ASP A 236 -13.81 4.72 9.91
CA ASP A 236 -12.96 4.61 8.71
C ASP A 236 -12.01 3.39 8.71
N SER A 237 -12.15 2.51 9.69
CA SER A 237 -11.35 1.28 9.79
C SER A 237 -11.52 0.34 8.59
N LYS A 238 -12.64 0.50 7.88
CA LYS A 238 -13.00 -0.19 6.65
C LYS A 238 -13.54 0.77 5.60
N ILE A 239 -13.37 0.41 4.34
CA ILE A 239 -13.88 1.19 3.20
C ILE A 239 -14.80 0.32 2.34
N PHE A 240 -15.79 0.96 1.71
CA PHE A 240 -16.78 0.26 0.89
C PHE A 240 -17.14 1.06 -0.35
N PHE A 241 -17.44 0.33 -1.42
CA PHE A 241 -18.15 0.88 -2.56
C PHE A 241 -19.60 1.18 -2.18
N GLY A 242 -20.22 2.11 -2.85
CA GLY A 242 -21.68 2.24 -2.87
C GLY A 242 -22.30 1.02 -3.51
N SER A 243 -23.42 0.55 -2.98
CA SER A 243 -24.16 -0.56 -3.56
C SER A 243 -24.94 -0.15 -4.80
N GLY A 244 -25.08 -1.07 -5.74
CA GLY A 244 -25.89 -0.85 -6.94
C GLY A 244 -27.38 -0.81 -6.65
N GLY A 245 -28.15 -0.08 -7.42
CA GLY A 245 -29.61 -0.08 -7.42
C GLY A 245 -30.20 -1.33 -8.07
N GLY A 246 -31.42 -1.68 -7.73
CA GLY A 246 -32.14 -2.81 -8.32
C GLY A 246 -32.76 -2.46 -9.69
N SER A 247 -32.94 -3.45 -10.55
CA SER A 247 -33.63 -3.30 -11.83
C SER A 247 -35.14 -3.43 -11.71
N GLU A 248 -35.88 -2.92 -12.71
CA GLU A 248 -37.30 -3.22 -12.93
C GLU A 248 -37.44 -4.38 -13.91
N GLY A 249 -38.36 -5.32 -13.61
CA GLY A 249 -38.48 -6.57 -14.37
C GLY A 249 -39.26 -6.47 -15.68
N ASP A 250 -40.08 -5.44 -15.84
CA ASP A 250 -41.03 -5.35 -16.97
C ASP A 250 -40.41 -4.76 -18.25
N ASN A 251 -39.17 -4.26 -18.17
CA ASN A 251 -38.54 -3.60 -19.31
C ASN A 251 -37.03 -3.94 -19.38
N ALA A 252 -36.60 -4.41 -20.55
CA ALA A 252 -35.21 -4.79 -20.83
C ALA A 252 -34.17 -3.65 -20.68
N SER A 253 -34.62 -2.43 -20.52
CA SER A 253 -33.76 -1.22 -20.42
C SER A 253 -33.75 -0.60 -19.01
N ALA A 254 -34.45 -1.19 -18.04
CA ALA A 254 -34.58 -0.66 -16.68
C ALA A 254 -33.52 -1.19 -15.74
N HIS A 255 -32.27 -1.00 -16.09
CA HIS A 255 -31.12 -1.35 -15.21
C HIS A 255 -31.10 -0.47 -13.96
N GLY A 256 -30.59 -1.02 -12.86
CA GLY A 256 -30.24 -0.21 -11.69
C GLY A 256 -29.04 0.70 -11.97
N GLY A 257 -28.92 1.79 -11.22
CA GLY A 257 -27.74 2.65 -11.24
C GLY A 257 -26.56 2.01 -10.50
N ASP A 258 -25.34 2.27 -10.97
CA ASP A 258 -24.11 1.81 -10.31
C ASP A 258 -23.81 2.65 -9.08
N GLY A 259 -23.26 2.02 -8.04
CA GLY A 259 -22.81 2.69 -6.84
C GLY A 259 -21.53 3.49 -7.05
N GLY A 260 -21.26 4.43 -6.15
CA GLY A 260 -20.03 5.20 -6.13
C GLY A 260 -18.81 4.34 -5.74
N GLY A 261 -17.64 4.66 -6.29
CA GLY A 261 -16.38 4.01 -5.99
C GLY A 261 -15.71 4.56 -4.73
N ILE A 262 -14.40 4.34 -4.63
CA ILE A 262 -13.58 4.78 -3.50
C ILE A 262 -12.48 5.72 -3.99
N ILE A 263 -12.25 6.82 -3.25
CA ILE A 263 -11.15 7.75 -3.44
C ILE A 263 -10.35 7.84 -2.14
N ILE A 264 -9.02 7.63 -2.22
CA ILE A 264 -8.09 7.83 -1.11
C ILE A 264 -6.97 8.75 -1.57
N VAL A 265 -6.84 9.91 -0.95
CA VAL A 265 -5.80 10.88 -1.28
C VAL A 265 -5.08 11.33 -0.02
N TYR A 266 -3.76 11.25 -0.06
CA TYR A 266 -2.90 11.83 0.96
C TYR A 266 -1.99 12.86 0.29
N ALA A 267 -1.97 14.09 0.77
CA ALA A 267 -1.13 15.14 0.22
C ALA A 267 -0.50 16.00 1.32
N LYS A 268 0.74 16.45 1.12
CA LYS A 268 1.35 17.42 2.03
C LYS A 268 0.65 18.77 1.91
N ALA A 269 0.43 19.24 0.69
CA ALA A 269 -0.35 20.46 0.46
C ALA A 269 -1.35 20.27 -0.67
N ALA A 270 -2.47 20.97 -0.61
CA ALA A 270 -3.47 20.99 -1.67
C ALA A 270 -3.98 22.42 -1.94
N ALA A 271 -4.15 22.73 -3.22
CA ALA A 271 -4.91 23.87 -3.69
C ALA A 271 -6.09 23.33 -4.52
N ALA A 272 -7.31 23.40 -3.98
CA ALA A 272 -8.48 22.79 -4.55
C ALA A 272 -9.53 23.85 -4.90
N SER A 273 -9.77 24.05 -6.19
CA SER A 273 -10.91 24.81 -6.72
C SER A 273 -11.88 23.95 -7.51
N GLY A 274 -11.49 22.72 -7.78
CA GLY A 274 -12.27 21.72 -8.50
C GLY A 274 -13.18 20.89 -7.61
N SER A 275 -13.72 19.81 -8.16
CA SER A 275 -14.73 18.97 -7.51
C SER A 275 -14.24 17.57 -7.20
N TRP A 276 -14.83 16.97 -6.15
CA TRP A 276 -14.63 15.57 -5.74
C TRP A 276 -15.97 14.85 -5.75
N SER A 277 -16.04 13.64 -6.28
CA SER A 277 -17.29 12.89 -6.28
C SER A 277 -17.06 11.40 -6.11
N VAL A 278 -17.78 10.81 -5.17
CA VAL A 278 -18.00 9.37 -5.03
C VAL A 278 -19.50 9.05 -5.12
N ALA A 279 -20.25 9.86 -5.84
CA ALA A 279 -21.70 9.70 -5.97
C ALA A 279 -22.09 8.39 -6.64
N GLY A 280 -23.26 7.89 -6.29
CA GLY A 280 -23.93 6.83 -7.05
C GLY A 280 -24.54 7.38 -8.33
N LEU A 281 -24.69 6.53 -9.35
CA LEU A 281 -25.41 6.89 -10.56
C LEU A 281 -26.91 6.70 -10.38
N ARG A 282 -27.66 7.57 -11.04
CA ARG A 282 -29.07 7.31 -11.29
C ARG A 282 -29.20 6.12 -12.24
N CYS A 283 -30.34 5.44 -12.22
CA CYS A 283 -30.65 4.45 -13.25
C CYS A 283 -30.59 5.07 -14.66
N PRO A 284 -30.11 4.32 -15.65
CA PRO A 284 -30.18 4.77 -17.05
C PRO A 284 -31.58 5.18 -17.45
N ASN A 285 -31.68 6.26 -18.22
CA ASN A 285 -32.95 6.89 -18.60
C ASN A 285 -33.74 6.00 -19.56
N ASN A 286 -34.92 5.55 -19.14
CA ASN A 286 -35.92 5.05 -20.04
C ASN A 286 -37.30 5.63 -19.63
N THR A 287 -38.01 6.23 -20.56
CA THR A 287 -39.28 6.89 -20.31
C THR A 287 -40.36 5.97 -19.76
N ASN A 288 -40.18 4.65 -19.84
CA ASN A 288 -41.17 3.65 -19.47
C ASN A 288 -40.72 2.71 -18.34
N ALA A 289 -39.51 2.91 -17.77
CA ALA A 289 -39.00 2.02 -16.77
C ALA A 289 -38.11 2.75 -15.75
N ALA A 290 -38.22 2.43 -14.49
CA ALA A 290 -37.53 3.09 -13.42
C ALA A 290 -36.78 2.08 -12.54
N GLY A 291 -35.50 1.82 -12.81
CA GLY A 291 -34.65 1.13 -11.88
C GLY A 291 -34.32 1.96 -10.62
N GLY A 292 -33.85 1.36 -9.58
CA GLY A 292 -33.29 2.06 -8.42
C GLY A 292 -31.93 2.67 -8.73
N ALA A 293 -31.59 3.77 -8.08
CA ALA A 293 -30.28 4.40 -8.21
C ALA A 293 -29.22 3.74 -7.31
N GLY A 294 -27.95 3.87 -7.67
CA GLY A 294 -26.84 3.41 -6.86
C GLY A 294 -26.57 4.31 -5.65
N ALA A 295 -26.01 3.75 -4.59
CA ALA A 295 -25.59 4.52 -3.41
C ALA A 295 -24.26 5.26 -3.65
N GLY A 296 -23.99 6.32 -2.89
CA GLY A 296 -22.68 6.94 -2.83
C GLY A 296 -21.62 6.01 -2.24
N GLY A 297 -20.35 6.25 -2.57
CA GLY A 297 -19.20 5.47 -2.13
C GLY A 297 -18.47 6.07 -0.92
N THR A 298 -17.16 5.81 -0.82
CA THR A 298 -16.30 6.29 0.28
C THR A 298 -15.18 7.18 -0.25
N ALA A 299 -14.93 8.32 0.41
CA ALA A 299 -13.76 9.15 0.17
C ALA A 299 -12.94 9.33 1.46
N ILE A 300 -11.62 9.21 1.37
CA ILE A 300 -10.67 9.54 2.44
C ILE A 300 -9.69 10.54 1.87
N ILE A 301 -9.67 11.75 2.40
CA ILE A 301 -8.82 12.83 1.94
C ILE A 301 -8.09 13.38 3.14
N ARG A 302 -6.76 13.20 3.18
CA ARG A 302 -5.90 13.68 4.24
C ARG A 302 -4.86 14.63 3.66
N VAL A 303 -4.91 15.87 4.08
CA VAL A 303 -4.03 16.94 3.59
C VAL A 303 -3.45 17.69 4.78
N GLU A 304 -2.13 17.80 4.86
CA GLU A 304 -1.54 18.57 5.95
C GLU A 304 -1.94 20.05 5.84
N THR A 305 -1.76 20.67 4.67
CA THR A 305 -2.10 22.07 4.43
C THR A 305 -2.99 22.25 3.22
N PHE A 306 -4.21 22.72 3.41
CA PHE A 306 -4.99 23.29 2.31
C PHE A 306 -4.58 24.74 2.09
N ASN A 307 -3.80 24.98 1.04
CA ASN A 307 -3.39 26.34 0.64
C ASN A 307 -4.59 27.19 0.22
N SER A 308 -5.55 26.56 -0.45
CA SER A 308 -6.82 27.18 -0.80
C SER A 308 -7.90 26.13 -1.05
N ILE A 309 -9.13 26.46 -0.66
CA ILE A 309 -10.33 25.76 -1.08
C ILE A 309 -11.24 26.80 -1.71
N GLY A 310 -11.51 26.66 -3.00
CA GLY A 310 -12.42 27.56 -3.71
C GLY A 310 -13.88 27.32 -3.31
N GLY A 311 -14.71 28.36 -3.39
CA GLY A 311 -16.14 28.27 -3.05
C GLY A 311 -16.96 27.34 -3.95
N SER A 312 -16.36 26.83 -5.05
CA SER A 312 -16.94 25.81 -5.92
C SER A 312 -16.36 24.40 -5.69
N SER A 313 -15.44 24.23 -4.73
CA SER A 313 -14.98 22.90 -4.36
C SER A 313 -16.10 22.15 -3.66
N THR A 314 -16.66 21.17 -4.35
CA THR A 314 -17.75 20.35 -3.84
C THR A 314 -17.26 18.92 -3.61
N PHE A 315 -17.65 18.37 -2.46
CA PHE A 315 -17.48 16.95 -2.17
C PHE A 315 -18.86 16.30 -2.28
N THR A 316 -19.04 15.42 -3.26
CA THR A 316 -20.32 14.76 -3.48
C THR A 316 -20.22 13.29 -3.08
N THR A 317 -21.01 12.92 -2.09
CA THR A 317 -21.13 11.54 -1.58
C THR A 317 -22.53 10.97 -1.76
N SER A 318 -23.44 11.74 -2.37
CA SER A 318 -24.85 11.38 -2.50
C SER A 318 -25.07 10.11 -3.30
N GLY A 319 -26.13 9.39 -2.96
CA GLY A 319 -26.68 8.40 -3.86
C GLY A 319 -27.20 9.03 -5.13
N GLY A 320 -27.34 8.23 -6.17
CA GLY A 320 -27.95 8.66 -7.42
C GLY A 320 -29.39 9.12 -7.20
N ALA A 321 -29.79 10.15 -7.90
CA ALA A 321 -31.18 10.62 -7.91
C ALA A 321 -32.07 9.57 -8.59
N PHE A 322 -33.30 9.43 -8.13
CA PHE A 322 -34.29 8.60 -8.80
C PHE A 322 -34.84 9.27 -10.05
N TRP A 323 -35.35 8.45 -10.95
CA TRP A 323 -36.15 8.91 -12.07
C TRP A 323 -37.61 8.60 -11.75
N SER A 324 -38.47 9.63 -11.67
CA SER A 324 -39.88 9.39 -11.48
C SER A 324 -40.53 9.02 -12.82
N LYS A 325 -40.91 7.77 -12.96
CA LYS A 325 -41.98 7.37 -13.88
C LYS A 325 -43.32 7.98 -13.40
N SER A 326 -44.31 8.06 -14.27
CA SER A 326 -45.63 8.54 -13.88
C SER A 326 -46.28 7.81 -12.70
N ASP A 327 -45.79 6.61 -12.35
CA ASP A 327 -46.22 5.81 -11.19
C ASP A 327 -45.32 5.98 -9.95
N GLY A 328 -44.29 6.81 -9.99
CA GLY A 328 -43.41 7.10 -8.86
C GLY A 328 -42.49 5.97 -8.44
N SER A 329 -42.24 4.95 -9.28
CA SER A 329 -41.62 3.70 -8.87
C SER A 329 -40.10 3.71 -8.73
N GLY A 330 -39.36 4.67 -9.32
CA GLY A 330 -37.89 4.76 -9.15
C GLY A 330 -37.47 5.23 -7.76
N GLN A 331 -36.41 4.66 -7.21
CA GLN A 331 -35.95 4.99 -5.86
C GLN A 331 -34.51 5.55 -5.86
N ALA A 332 -34.26 6.55 -5.03
CA ALA A 332 -32.94 7.14 -4.85
C ALA A 332 -31.97 6.15 -4.17
N GLY A 333 -30.69 6.27 -4.47
CA GLY A 333 -29.62 5.61 -3.73
C GLY A 333 -29.39 6.24 -2.36
N GLY A 334 -28.84 5.47 -1.44
CA GLY A 334 -28.41 5.96 -0.12
C GLY A 334 -27.13 6.80 -0.19
N GLU A 335 -26.91 7.60 0.84
CA GLU A 335 -25.70 8.43 0.96
C GLU A 335 -24.45 7.56 1.23
N GLY A 336 -23.34 7.94 0.61
CA GLY A 336 -22.01 7.51 0.95
C GLY A 336 -21.40 8.36 2.06
N ARG A 337 -20.06 8.37 2.15
CA ARG A 337 -19.36 9.14 3.18
C ARG A 337 -18.01 9.68 2.71
N ALA A 338 -17.54 10.74 3.36
CA ALA A 338 -16.21 11.29 3.15
C ALA A 338 -15.56 11.65 4.49
N PHE A 339 -14.28 11.32 4.61
CA PHE A 339 -13.40 11.72 5.70
C PHE A 339 -12.39 12.72 5.17
N ILE A 340 -12.41 13.94 5.67
CA ILE A 340 -11.54 15.02 5.23
C ILE A 340 -10.77 15.52 6.45
N ASN A 341 -9.50 15.12 6.54
CA ASN A 341 -8.64 15.53 7.63
C ASN A 341 -7.59 16.53 7.13
N TYR A 342 -7.39 17.60 7.85
CA TYR A 342 -6.34 18.59 7.56
C TYR A 342 -5.80 19.23 8.85
N VAL A 343 -4.59 19.76 8.76
CA VAL A 343 -3.97 20.52 9.87
C VAL A 343 -4.20 22.01 9.68
N THR A 344 -3.87 22.53 8.51
CA THR A 344 -3.96 23.96 8.21
C THR A 344 -4.87 24.22 7.02
N LEU A 345 -5.71 25.24 7.15
CA LEU A 345 -6.48 25.82 6.06
C LEU A 345 -6.04 27.28 5.91
N SER A 346 -5.28 27.59 4.84
CA SER A 346 -4.73 28.94 4.63
C SER A 346 -5.74 29.91 4.05
N SER A 347 -6.66 29.43 3.23
CA SER A 347 -7.74 30.26 2.66
C SER A 347 -8.94 29.44 2.20
N GLY A 348 -10.13 30.06 2.21
CA GLY A 348 -11.38 29.41 1.87
C GLY A 348 -12.12 28.90 3.12
N SER A 349 -13.09 28.03 2.89
CA SER A 349 -13.84 27.36 3.96
C SER A 349 -14.14 25.93 3.57
N MET A 350 -14.01 25.01 4.54
CA MET A 350 -14.49 23.64 4.39
C MET A 350 -16.00 23.65 4.59
N TYR A 351 -16.72 23.17 3.59
CA TYR A 351 -18.13 22.89 3.72
C TYR A 351 -18.32 21.43 4.10
N SER A 352 -19.07 21.18 5.16
CA SER A 352 -19.45 19.85 5.60
C SER A 352 -20.92 19.62 5.29
N ALA A 353 -21.20 18.68 4.41
CA ALA A 353 -22.54 18.15 4.21
C ALA A 353 -22.78 16.93 5.12
N THR A 354 -24.00 16.45 5.18
CA THR A 354 -24.34 15.23 5.91
C THR A 354 -23.43 14.06 5.48
N TYR A 355 -22.89 13.30 6.43
CA TYR A 355 -21.93 12.20 6.23
C TYR A 355 -20.58 12.61 5.63
N GLN A 356 -20.23 13.88 5.72
CA GLN A 356 -18.89 14.38 5.44
C GLN A 356 -18.25 14.79 6.77
N TYR A 357 -17.28 13.99 7.20
CA TYR A 357 -16.58 14.16 8.48
C TYR A 357 -15.34 14.99 8.24
N VAL A 358 -15.46 16.29 8.49
CA VAL A 358 -14.37 17.24 8.33
C VAL A 358 -13.72 17.45 9.68
N THR A 359 -12.47 17.02 9.81
CA THR A 359 -11.70 17.16 11.04
C THR A 359 -10.48 18.04 10.77
N GLN A 360 -10.40 19.15 11.49
CA GLN A 360 -9.14 19.88 11.59
C GLN A 360 -8.33 19.27 12.73
N ASP A 361 -7.26 18.57 12.36
CA ASP A 361 -6.32 18.10 13.35
C ASP A 361 -5.62 19.30 13.99
N SER A 362 -5.33 19.22 15.26
CA SER A 362 -4.75 20.34 16.02
C SER A 362 -3.37 20.79 15.53
N GLY A 363 -2.80 20.11 14.54
CA GLY A 363 -1.41 20.26 14.14
C GLY A 363 -0.43 19.83 15.24
N ALA A 364 -0.96 19.36 16.35
CA ALA A 364 -0.15 18.81 17.40
C ALA A 364 0.41 17.46 16.92
N TYR A 365 1.67 17.44 16.58
CA TYR A 365 2.39 16.19 16.48
C TYR A 365 2.24 15.43 17.79
N GLY A 366 2.00 14.12 17.69
CA GLY A 366 1.92 13.27 18.87
C GLY A 366 3.16 13.47 19.76
N SER A 367 2.99 13.30 21.06
CA SER A 367 4.06 13.53 22.04
C SER A 367 5.29 12.67 21.76
N SER A 368 5.12 11.48 21.19
CA SER A 368 6.24 10.66 20.68
C SER A 368 5.78 9.61 19.66
N ALA A 369 6.67 9.26 18.75
CA ALA A 369 6.55 8.12 17.86
C ALA A 369 7.79 7.22 17.99
N ILE A 370 7.59 5.91 17.91
CA ILE A 370 8.68 4.93 17.98
C ILE A 370 8.71 4.16 16.66
N ILE A 371 9.88 4.14 16.04
CA ILE A 371 10.18 3.35 14.86
C ILE A 371 11.24 2.32 15.25
N GLN A 372 10.95 1.04 15.05
CA GLN A 372 11.91 -0.04 15.26
C GLN A 372 12.24 -0.69 13.92
N SER A 373 13.53 -0.84 13.64
CA SER A 373 13.98 -1.50 12.41
C SER A 373 13.71 -3.01 12.45
N THR A 374 13.66 -3.62 11.29
CA THR A 374 13.97 -5.04 11.11
C THR A 374 15.48 -5.23 11.25
N ASN A 375 15.98 -6.47 11.16
CA ASN A 375 17.42 -6.69 11.11
C ASN A 375 18.04 -6.04 9.87
N ILE A 376 18.81 -4.97 10.06
CA ILE A 376 19.41 -4.22 8.95
C ILE A 376 20.63 -4.93 8.33
N LEU A 377 21.20 -5.93 9.01
CA LEU A 377 22.26 -6.77 8.47
C LEU A 377 21.74 -8.02 7.76
N SER A 378 20.44 -8.18 7.59
CA SER A 378 19.85 -9.39 6.99
C SER A 378 20.37 -9.73 5.59
N SER A 379 20.81 -8.74 4.82
CA SER A 379 21.42 -8.89 3.49
C SER A 379 22.93 -8.76 3.47
N ALA A 380 23.54 -8.26 4.54
CA ALA A 380 25.00 -8.09 4.63
C ALA A 380 25.71 -9.38 5.06
N GLY A 381 25.00 -10.30 5.72
CA GLY A 381 25.59 -11.47 6.33
C GLY A 381 26.26 -11.16 7.68
N GLN A 382 27.34 -11.88 7.98
CA GLN A 382 28.13 -11.62 9.18
C GLN A 382 29.00 -10.40 8.97
N VAL A 383 29.11 -9.55 9.99
CA VAL A 383 30.01 -8.39 10.01
C VAL A 383 31.00 -8.50 11.17
N ASP A 384 32.20 -8.00 10.97
CA ASP A 384 33.26 -8.01 11.97
C ASP A 384 33.11 -6.89 12.98
N SER A 385 32.73 -5.72 12.52
CA SER A 385 32.48 -4.56 13.38
C SER A 385 31.38 -3.66 12.82
N ILE A 386 30.76 -2.93 13.72
CA ILE A 386 29.90 -1.79 13.40
C ILE A 386 30.61 -0.54 13.88
N ASN A 387 30.86 0.38 12.97
CA ASN A 387 31.72 1.53 13.21
C ASN A 387 30.92 2.78 13.55
N THR A 388 30.08 3.23 12.61
CA THR A 388 29.34 4.47 12.77
C THR A 388 27.92 4.39 12.22
N LEU A 389 27.06 5.22 12.78
CA LEU A 389 25.76 5.54 12.18
C LEU A 389 25.81 6.96 11.65
N LEU A 390 25.58 7.12 10.34
CA LEU A 390 25.42 8.42 9.69
C LEU A 390 23.94 8.76 9.64
N THR A 391 23.58 9.94 10.14
CA THR A 391 22.19 10.40 10.16
C THR A 391 22.04 11.72 9.44
N THR A 392 20.99 11.84 8.64
CA THR A 392 20.54 13.12 8.10
C THR A 392 19.23 13.51 8.75
N ILE A 393 19.27 14.57 9.55
CA ILE A 393 18.11 15.15 10.20
C ILE A 393 17.90 16.54 9.62
N THR A 394 16.88 16.69 8.78
CA THR A 394 16.61 17.91 8.03
C THR A 394 15.93 18.97 8.89
N SER A 395 15.24 18.55 9.95
CA SER A 395 14.58 19.44 10.88
C SER A 395 14.59 18.87 12.30
N LEU A 396 15.01 19.68 13.26
CA LEU A 396 14.93 19.38 14.71
C LEU A 396 14.44 20.63 15.45
N PRO A 397 13.12 20.89 15.44
CA PRO A 397 12.55 22.09 16.05
C PRO A 397 12.85 22.17 17.55
N GLY A 398 12.98 23.37 18.10
CA GLY A 398 13.25 23.57 19.52
C GLY A 398 12.20 22.89 20.41
N GLY A 399 12.65 22.14 21.42
CA GLY A 399 11.78 21.35 22.29
C GLY A 399 11.35 19.99 21.71
N THR A 400 11.88 19.59 20.55
CA THR A 400 11.73 18.24 20.00
C THR A 400 13.00 17.43 20.19
N GLN A 401 12.91 16.10 20.09
CA GLN A 401 14.06 15.21 20.25
C GLN A 401 13.98 14.03 19.25
N ALA A 402 15.12 13.65 18.72
CA ALA A 402 15.32 12.38 18.02
C ALA A 402 16.30 11.55 18.86
N LEU A 403 15.85 10.45 19.42
CA LEU A 403 16.64 9.56 20.27
C LEU A 403 16.74 8.20 19.60
N ILE A 404 17.94 7.60 19.63
CA ILE A 404 18.16 6.28 19.06
C ILE A 404 18.73 5.31 20.08
N GLN A 405 18.31 4.07 19.98
CA GLN A 405 18.85 2.93 20.73
C GLN A 405 19.22 1.82 19.77
N PHE A 406 20.15 0.98 20.17
CA PHE A 406 20.68 -0.12 19.40
C PHE A 406 20.49 -1.45 20.12
N ALA A 407 20.30 -2.52 19.40
CA ALA A 407 20.20 -3.86 19.93
C ALA A 407 20.67 -4.91 18.91
N THR A 408 21.01 -6.05 19.43
CA THR A 408 21.68 -7.13 18.75
C THR A 408 20.97 -8.46 18.94
N GLY A 409 20.05 -8.49 19.87
CA GLY A 409 19.38 -9.71 20.29
C GLY A 409 18.33 -10.21 19.30
N THR A 410 18.23 -11.53 19.21
CA THR A 410 17.10 -12.25 18.65
C THR A 410 16.35 -12.93 19.79
N GLY A 411 15.05 -12.77 19.90
CA GLY A 411 14.22 -13.48 20.86
C GLY A 411 13.51 -12.59 21.87
N ALA A 412 13.05 -13.12 22.98
CA ALA A 412 12.10 -12.53 23.91
C ALA A 412 12.55 -11.26 24.66
N GLY A 413 13.72 -10.69 24.35
CA GLY A 413 14.20 -9.44 24.94
C GLY A 413 15.29 -8.79 24.11
N PHE A 414 14.94 -7.74 23.41
CA PHE A 414 15.95 -6.80 22.91
C PHE A 414 16.54 -6.04 24.09
N TYR A 415 17.84 -6.16 24.30
CA TYR A 415 18.56 -5.32 25.25
C TYR A 415 18.94 -4.02 24.54
N TRP A 416 18.06 -3.03 24.65
CA TRP A 416 18.28 -1.72 24.05
C TRP A 416 19.34 -0.94 24.83
N GLN A 417 20.29 -0.36 24.12
CA GLN A 417 21.41 0.42 24.66
C GLN A 417 21.70 1.65 23.80
N ASP A 418 22.36 2.65 24.37
CA ASP A 418 22.85 3.80 23.61
C ASP A 418 24.13 3.47 22.82
N ALA A 419 24.69 4.43 22.10
CA ALA A 419 25.90 4.27 21.31
C ALA A 419 27.16 3.93 22.15
N THR A 420 27.11 4.16 23.46
CA THR A 420 28.22 3.83 24.39
C THR A 420 28.04 2.49 25.11
N GLY A 421 26.97 1.75 24.80
CA GLY A 421 26.65 0.48 25.46
C GLY A 421 25.86 0.62 26.77
N GLY A 422 25.39 1.79 27.09
CA GLY A 422 24.57 2.06 28.29
C GLY A 422 23.18 1.43 28.19
N SER A 423 22.93 0.37 29.00
CA SER A 423 21.66 -0.37 28.98
C SER A 423 20.45 0.51 29.31
N GLY A 424 19.43 0.46 28.45
CA GLY A 424 18.20 1.25 28.58
C GLY A 424 18.37 2.74 28.27
N LEU A 425 19.59 3.21 28.00
CA LEU A 425 19.85 4.60 27.63
C LEU A 425 19.63 4.81 26.13
N SER A 426 19.55 6.08 25.71
CA SER A 426 19.37 6.49 24.31
C SER A 426 20.41 7.54 23.94
N THR A 427 20.88 7.48 22.71
CA THR A 427 21.73 8.51 22.10
C THR A 427 20.85 9.58 21.45
N ALA A 428 21.11 10.86 21.76
CA ALA A 428 20.45 11.97 21.11
C ALA A 428 21.10 12.25 19.75
N LEU A 429 20.27 12.35 18.71
CA LEU A 429 20.72 12.69 17.36
C LEU A 429 20.65 14.21 17.15
N ALA A 430 21.61 14.76 16.44
CA ALA A 430 21.69 16.18 16.12
C ALA A 430 21.16 16.45 14.70
N ALA A 431 20.64 17.67 14.48
CA ALA A 431 20.32 18.13 13.14
C ALA A 431 21.59 18.29 12.29
N GLY A 432 21.52 17.89 11.04
CA GLY A 432 22.63 17.96 10.08
C GLY A 432 22.52 16.89 9.01
N THR A 433 23.42 16.98 8.04
CA THR A 433 23.56 15.98 6.95
C THR A 433 24.75 15.08 7.28
N ASP A 434 24.52 13.76 7.17
CA ASP A 434 25.52 12.73 7.44
C ASP A 434 26.27 12.96 8.78
N THR A 435 25.51 13.31 9.83
CA THR A 435 26.06 13.48 11.19
C THR A 435 26.44 12.12 11.74
N GLU A 436 27.67 12.00 12.19
CA GLU A 436 28.23 10.73 12.70
C GLU A 436 27.85 10.47 14.15
N THR A 437 27.48 9.22 14.43
CA THR A 437 27.39 8.66 15.77
C THR A 437 28.34 7.47 15.85
N ASP A 438 29.37 7.58 16.67
CA ASP A 438 30.35 6.51 16.89
C ASP A 438 29.70 5.33 17.63
N LEU A 439 29.78 4.14 17.05
CA LEU A 439 29.26 2.89 17.58
C LEU A 439 30.35 1.90 17.99
N SER A 440 31.63 2.27 17.84
CA SER A 440 32.76 1.40 18.12
C SER A 440 32.79 0.85 19.56
N SER A 441 32.24 1.63 20.50
CA SER A 441 32.12 1.21 21.92
C SER A 441 31.17 0.02 22.11
N LEU A 442 30.29 -0.28 21.16
CA LEU A 442 29.41 -1.43 21.25
C LEU A 442 30.11 -2.75 21.06
N ASN A 443 31.36 -2.75 20.53
CA ASN A 443 32.19 -3.93 20.21
C ASN A 443 31.34 -5.01 19.50
N TRP A 444 30.64 -4.62 18.46
CA TRP A 444 29.65 -5.45 17.85
C TRP A 444 30.18 -6.22 16.65
N SER A 445 29.96 -7.52 16.65
CA SER A 445 30.14 -8.41 15.50
C SER A 445 28.95 -9.35 15.38
N GLY A 446 28.65 -9.84 14.21
CA GLY A 446 27.59 -10.82 14.01
C GLY A 446 26.65 -10.53 12.85
N THR A 447 25.49 -11.16 12.87
CA THR A 447 24.52 -11.14 11.76
C THR A 447 23.29 -10.30 12.03
N ASN A 448 23.17 -9.73 13.23
CA ASN A 448 21.96 -9.04 13.67
C ASN A 448 22.26 -7.66 14.21
N PHE A 449 21.61 -6.66 13.68
CA PHE A 449 21.64 -5.31 14.23
C PHE A 449 20.30 -4.63 14.03
N TYR A 450 19.81 -4.02 15.09
CA TYR A 450 18.51 -3.34 15.13
C TYR A 450 18.70 -1.96 15.73
N TYR A 451 17.89 -1.01 15.30
CA TYR A 451 17.75 0.27 15.98
C TYR A 451 16.29 0.53 16.36
N LYS A 452 16.12 1.35 17.37
CA LYS A 452 14.85 1.90 17.79
C LYS A 452 14.98 3.42 17.85
N LEU A 453 14.29 4.11 16.96
CA LEU A 453 14.26 5.56 16.89
C LEU A 453 13.01 6.06 17.60
N THR A 454 13.18 6.96 18.57
CA THR A 454 12.11 7.65 19.25
C THR A 454 12.12 9.12 18.87
N LEU A 455 11.06 9.58 18.22
CA LEU A 455 10.86 10.97 17.83
C LEU A 455 9.88 11.60 18.81
N THR A 456 10.28 12.68 19.46
CA THR A 456 9.44 13.43 20.40
C THR A 456 9.08 14.77 19.80
N GLY A 457 7.78 15.00 19.58
CA GLY A 457 7.24 16.26 19.12
C GLY A 457 6.94 17.22 20.30
N ASN A 458 6.82 18.50 20.02
CA ASN A 458 6.45 19.52 20.99
C ASN A 458 5.03 20.09 20.77
N GLY A 459 4.22 19.39 19.96
CA GLY A 459 2.88 19.84 19.58
C GLY A 459 2.87 20.78 18.36
N ALA A 460 3.93 21.57 18.15
CA ALA A 460 4.05 22.49 17.01
C ALA A 460 5.03 21.97 15.93
N GLY A 461 5.87 21.01 16.26
CA GLY A 461 6.83 20.42 15.36
C GLY A 461 7.25 19.02 15.80
N THR A 462 7.91 18.29 14.89
CA THR A 462 8.51 16.98 15.10
C THR A 462 9.87 16.93 14.40
N PRO A 463 10.81 16.10 14.87
CA PRO A 463 12.03 15.84 14.12
C PRO A 463 11.71 15.25 12.73
N GLU A 464 12.44 15.66 11.72
CA GLU A 464 12.40 15.09 10.37
C GLU A 464 13.72 14.35 10.10
N VAL A 465 13.67 13.02 10.14
CA VAL A 465 14.81 12.16 9.86
C VAL A 465 14.69 11.66 8.42
N ASP A 466 15.65 12.05 7.59
CA ASP A 466 15.67 11.71 6.16
C ASP A 466 16.37 10.37 5.90
N THR A 467 17.59 10.21 6.45
CA THR A 467 18.37 8.99 6.24
C THR A 467 19.07 8.52 7.51
N LEU A 468 19.20 7.19 7.58
CA LEU A 468 20.03 6.45 8.54
C LEU A 468 20.89 5.47 7.74
N LYS A 469 22.21 5.63 7.78
CA LYS A 469 23.16 4.77 7.09
C LYS A 469 24.09 4.16 8.15
N LEU A 470 24.25 2.85 8.10
CA LEU A 470 25.16 2.13 8.98
C LEU A 470 26.46 1.84 8.23
N ASP A 471 27.58 2.23 8.84
CA ASP A 471 28.91 1.86 8.40
C ASP A 471 29.43 0.68 9.22
N TYR A 472 29.88 -0.36 8.54
CA TYR A 472 30.33 -1.62 9.14
C TYR A 472 31.42 -2.29 8.31
N ASP A 473 32.26 -3.04 8.95
CA ASP A 473 33.23 -3.91 8.28
C ASP A 473 32.60 -5.28 8.02
N PRO A 474 32.50 -5.70 6.75
CA PRO A 474 32.01 -7.04 6.44
C PRO A 474 33.01 -8.08 6.95
N ASP A 475 32.49 -9.19 7.51
CA ASP A 475 33.34 -10.36 7.77
C ASP A 475 33.83 -10.95 6.45
N LEU A 476 35.04 -10.60 6.08
CA LEU A 476 35.73 -11.15 4.92
C LEU A 476 36.20 -12.58 5.13
N PHE A 477 36.15 -13.07 6.38
CA PHE A 477 36.63 -14.38 6.76
C PHE A 477 35.53 -15.18 7.49
N ILE A 478 34.51 -15.61 6.77
CA ILE A 478 33.60 -16.64 7.27
C ILE A 478 34.44 -17.90 7.43
N GLY A 479 34.87 -18.29 8.62
CA GLY A 479 35.63 -19.44 9.09
C GLY A 479 35.82 -20.69 8.22
N THR A 480 35.68 -20.58 6.94
CA THR A 480 36.00 -21.55 5.90
C THR A 480 37.01 -20.91 4.96
N GLU A 481 38.10 -21.63 4.76
CA GLU A 481 39.15 -21.28 3.81
C GLU A 481 38.56 -20.82 2.48
N GLN A 482 38.73 -19.54 2.16
CA GLN A 482 38.28 -18.99 0.87
C GLN A 482 39.31 -19.27 -0.21
N THR A 483 38.98 -20.11 -1.16
CA THR A 483 39.85 -20.40 -2.31
C THR A 483 39.49 -19.45 -3.46
N TRP A 484 40.41 -18.56 -3.77
CA TRP A 484 40.32 -17.73 -4.98
C TRP A 484 41.05 -18.41 -6.13
N THR A 485 40.34 -18.75 -7.18
CA THR A 485 40.95 -19.27 -8.41
C THR A 485 41.01 -18.12 -9.43
N SER A 486 42.21 -17.64 -9.74
CA SER A 486 42.39 -16.69 -10.83
C SER A 486 42.20 -17.38 -12.19
N GLN A 487 41.89 -16.61 -13.23
CA GLN A 487 42.04 -17.12 -14.60
C GLN A 487 43.50 -17.54 -14.85
N ALA A 488 43.67 -18.58 -15.67
CA ALA A 488 45.01 -19.07 -16.04
C ALA A 488 45.87 -17.92 -16.56
N LEU A 489 46.99 -17.69 -15.89
CA LEU A 489 47.98 -16.72 -16.31
C LEU A 489 48.93 -17.43 -17.27
N GLY A 490 48.80 -17.21 -18.55
CA GLY A 490 49.66 -17.80 -19.58
C GLY A 490 48.90 -18.32 -20.80
N ASP A 491 49.57 -18.47 -21.89
CA ASP A 491 48.99 -18.94 -23.17
C ASP A 491 49.01 -20.46 -23.37
N GLY A 492 49.30 -21.21 -22.30
CA GLY A 492 49.42 -22.69 -22.35
C GLY A 492 50.73 -23.22 -22.97
N THR A 493 51.55 -22.35 -23.52
CA THR A 493 52.80 -22.75 -24.22
C THR A 493 54.07 -22.15 -23.57
N LYS A 494 53.92 -21.15 -22.72
CA LYS A 494 55.04 -20.46 -22.08
C LYS A 494 54.92 -20.52 -20.55
N ARG A 495 56.01 -20.93 -19.89
CA ARG A 495 56.13 -20.78 -18.46
C ARG A 495 56.18 -19.32 -18.08
N ILE A 496 55.27 -18.88 -17.25
CA ILE A 496 55.38 -17.59 -16.57
C ILE A 496 56.23 -17.81 -15.34
N THR A 497 57.37 -17.11 -15.27
CA THR A 497 58.12 -17.00 -14.03
C THR A 497 57.75 -15.66 -13.44
N PRO A 498 56.92 -15.61 -12.39
CA PRO A 498 56.57 -14.34 -11.76
C PRO A 498 57.86 -13.78 -11.10
N THR A 499 58.23 -12.57 -11.47
CA THR A 499 59.34 -11.85 -10.86
C THR A 499 58.93 -11.13 -9.57
N SER A 500 57.65 -10.94 -9.37
CA SER A 500 57.09 -10.44 -8.12
C SER A 500 55.60 -10.80 -8.03
N PHE A 501 55.16 -11.12 -6.83
CA PHE A 501 53.76 -11.24 -6.45
C PHE A 501 53.50 -10.22 -5.34
N ALA A 502 52.51 -9.38 -5.50
CA ALA A 502 52.09 -8.46 -4.46
C ALA A 502 50.63 -8.72 -4.15
N ALA A 503 50.32 -9.10 -2.92
CA ALA A 503 48.97 -9.11 -2.39
C ALA A 503 48.81 -7.85 -1.54
N PHE A 504 47.76 -7.08 -1.84
CA PHE A 504 47.40 -5.91 -1.07
C PHE A 504 46.18 -6.25 -0.23
N TRP A 505 46.33 -6.15 1.08
CA TRP A 505 45.23 -6.18 2.04
C TRP A 505 45.43 -5.05 3.03
N THR A 506 44.38 -4.52 3.53
CA THR A 506 44.39 -3.63 4.67
C THR A 506 44.32 -4.48 5.91
N ASP A 507 45.43 -4.53 6.66
CA ASP A 507 45.47 -5.12 7.97
C ASP A 507 44.90 -4.10 8.96
N ASP A 508 43.81 -4.44 9.60
CA ASP A 508 43.51 -3.78 10.83
C ASP A 508 44.21 -4.54 11.97
N SER A 509 44.59 -3.82 12.99
CA SER A 509 45.59 -4.09 14.04
C SER A 509 45.53 -5.44 14.79
N ASP A 510 44.72 -6.42 14.40
CA ASP A 510 44.35 -7.56 15.22
C ASP A 510 45.04 -8.89 14.89
N ASN A 511 46.28 -8.87 14.44
CA ASN A 511 47.12 -10.07 14.32
C ASN A 511 46.63 -11.18 13.36
N ILE A 512 45.68 -10.94 12.49
CA ILE A 512 45.31 -11.87 11.42
C ILE A 512 46.28 -11.68 10.27
N LYS A 513 47.24 -12.59 10.18
CA LYS A 513 48.19 -12.60 9.06
C LYS A 513 47.64 -13.51 7.96
N PRO A 514 47.26 -12.98 6.80
CA PRO A 514 46.78 -13.81 5.70
C PRO A 514 47.93 -14.74 5.27
N LYS A 515 47.56 -15.98 5.02
CA LYS A 515 48.44 -16.98 4.42
C LYS A 515 48.03 -17.15 2.99
N TYR A 516 48.99 -17.20 2.08
CA TYR A 516 48.72 -17.49 0.69
C TYR A 516 49.66 -18.52 0.14
N GLN A 517 49.20 -19.24 -0.84
CA GLN A 517 49.95 -20.25 -1.57
C GLN A 517 49.68 -20.08 -3.07
N LEU A 518 50.75 -20.11 -3.84
CA LEU A 518 50.64 -20.10 -5.28
C LEU A 518 50.45 -21.53 -5.79
N LEU A 519 49.43 -21.75 -6.57
CA LEU A 519 49.16 -23.00 -7.25
C LEU A 519 49.51 -22.84 -8.74
N GLY A 520 50.32 -23.71 -9.24
CA GLY A 520 50.66 -23.78 -10.65
C GLY A 520 50.43 -25.18 -11.17
N SER A 521 50.08 -25.31 -12.43
CA SER A 521 49.92 -26.58 -13.10
C SER A 521 50.52 -26.52 -14.49
N ASP A 522 51.16 -27.58 -14.88
CA ASP A 522 51.63 -27.78 -16.26
C ASP A 522 50.53 -28.34 -17.18
N THR A 523 49.37 -28.64 -16.63
CA THR A 523 48.20 -29.13 -17.35
C THR A 523 47.03 -28.14 -17.24
N SER A 524 46.28 -27.96 -18.29
CA SER A 524 45.15 -27.03 -18.37
C SER A 524 43.96 -27.42 -17.46
N ASP A 525 43.92 -28.65 -17.01
CA ASP A 525 42.90 -29.21 -16.11
C ASP A 525 43.32 -29.28 -14.63
N PHE A 526 44.50 -28.75 -14.32
CA PHE A 526 45.10 -28.82 -12.96
C PHE A 526 45.22 -30.25 -12.42
N SER A 527 45.33 -31.23 -13.29
CA SER A 527 45.53 -32.64 -12.88
C SER A 527 46.90 -32.88 -12.19
N SER A 528 47.84 -31.95 -12.34
CA SER A 528 49.13 -31.94 -11.67
C SER A 528 49.35 -30.53 -11.06
N ILE A 529 49.31 -30.41 -9.75
CA ILE A 529 49.40 -29.12 -9.05
C ILE A 529 50.80 -29.03 -8.41
N ASN A 530 51.50 -27.93 -8.68
CA ASN A 530 52.72 -27.55 -7.99
C ASN A 530 52.41 -26.44 -6.99
N TYR A 531 52.73 -26.68 -5.71
CA TYR A 531 52.53 -25.73 -4.62
C TYR A 531 53.78 -24.90 -4.39
N TYR A 532 53.64 -23.60 -4.22
CA TYR A 532 54.73 -22.69 -3.88
C TYR A 532 54.34 -21.90 -2.62
N PRO A 533 55.12 -22.02 -1.51
CA PRO A 533 56.46 -22.59 -1.31
C PRO A 533 56.52 -24.11 -1.10
N GLY A 534 55.50 -24.87 -1.37
CA GLY A 534 55.41 -26.32 -1.19
C GLY A 534 54.09 -26.72 -0.53
N GLU A 535 53.72 -28.01 -0.71
CA GLU A 535 52.51 -28.57 -0.13
C GLU A 535 52.58 -28.47 1.40
N SER A 536 51.72 -27.88 2.09
CA SER A 536 51.68 -27.60 3.53
C SER A 536 52.44 -26.36 4.01
N ASN A 537 53.07 -25.61 3.12
CA ASN A 537 53.69 -24.34 3.46
C ASN A 537 52.93 -23.18 2.82
N TYR A 538 52.85 -22.08 3.54
CA TYR A 538 52.16 -20.86 3.08
C TYR A 538 53.07 -19.65 3.23
N TYR A 539 53.01 -18.74 2.29
CA TYR A 539 53.56 -17.41 2.52
C TYR A 539 52.67 -16.69 3.52
N GLN A 540 53.26 -15.95 4.42
CA GLN A 540 52.60 -15.18 5.43
C GLN A 540 53.23 -13.81 5.51
N ASP A 541 52.43 -12.76 5.63
CA ASP A 541 52.98 -11.41 5.76
C ASP A 541 53.82 -11.27 7.03
N GLY A 542 54.99 -10.60 6.90
CA GLY A 542 55.98 -10.41 7.98
C GLY A 542 56.83 -11.63 8.32
N GLY A 543 56.76 -12.72 7.52
CA GLY A 543 57.75 -13.80 7.52
C GLY A 543 58.81 -13.54 6.42
N THR A 544 60.06 -13.41 6.81
CA THR A 544 61.20 -13.37 5.88
C THR A 544 61.38 -14.72 5.20
#